data_1ee8b4566fb8a764a823c68bf24e3d6a
#
_entry.id   1ee8b4566fb8a764a823c68bf24e3d6a
#
_cell.length_a   1.000
_cell.length_b   1.000
_cell.length_c   1.000
_cell.angle_alpha   90.00
_cell.angle_beta   90.00
_cell.angle_gamma   90.00
#
_symmetry.space_group_name_H-M   'P 1'
#
loop_
_entity.id
_entity.type
_entity.pdbx_description
1 polymer ?
#
loop_
_entity_poly.entity_id
_entity_poly.type
_entity_poly.pdbx_seq_one_letter_code
_entity_poly.pdbx_strand_id
1 'polypeptide(L)'
;MSSEFITELKKWANELVRSNASGDVPGMHRAVELMSKHFVVQPHEVAILVAMPDERFLRFVMPENLQGVGQIPLTSANSLAVRTVREKRPEMINHFSAVPHMSVFEAVPISEDKRGVAIQKIMSVPILLEKKVIGVIQVSRKGATPSDAGPDFVPQQLRELKTAADTIAPCVPLCAKESELHSS
;
A
#
# COMPACT_ATOMS: atom_id res chain seq x y z
N MET A 1 -9.91 18.32 -7.64
CA MET A 1 -9.72 17.30 -6.58
C MET A 1 -8.58 16.33 -6.89
N SER A 2 -8.54 15.65 -8.03
CA SER A 2 -7.40 14.78 -8.39
C SER A 2 -6.07 15.55 -8.49
N SER A 3 -6.07 16.74 -9.06
CA SER A 3 -4.87 17.60 -9.21
C SER A 3 -4.32 18.07 -7.85
N GLU A 4 -5.18 18.40 -6.89
CA GLU A 4 -4.79 18.88 -5.55
C GLU A 4 -4.13 17.76 -4.75
N PHE A 5 -4.72 16.56 -4.73
CA PHE A 5 -4.16 15.37 -4.08
C PHE A 5 -2.74 15.07 -4.56
N ILE A 6 -2.54 15.00 -5.88
CA ILE A 6 -1.21 14.72 -6.45
C ILE A 6 -0.23 15.86 -6.17
N THR A 7 -0.70 17.11 -6.15
CA THR A 7 0.15 18.28 -5.81
C THR A 7 0.62 18.21 -4.36
N GLU A 8 -0.26 17.91 -3.42
CA GLU A 8 0.11 17.74 -2.01
C GLU A 8 1.05 16.55 -1.80
N LEU A 9 0.77 15.43 -2.48
CA LEU A 9 1.62 14.24 -2.40
C LEU A 9 3.03 14.51 -2.94
N LYS A 10 3.15 15.23 -4.06
CA LYS A 10 4.45 15.67 -4.62
C LYS A 10 5.19 16.59 -3.68
N LYS A 11 4.49 17.55 -3.04
CA LYS A 11 5.09 18.45 -2.06
C LYS A 11 5.69 17.64 -0.90
N TRP A 12 4.91 16.73 -0.31
CA TRP A 12 5.39 15.85 0.75
C TRP A 12 6.58 15.00 0.30
N ALA A 13 6.52 14.37 -0.89
CA ALA A 13 7.60 13.52 -1.38
C ALA A 13 8.90 14.31 -1.57
N ASN A 14 8.82 15.52 -2.11
CA ASN A 14 9.98 16.39 -2.27
C ASN A 14 10.57 16.84 -0.93
N GLU A 15 9.72 17.14 0.05
CA GLU A 15 10.15 17.48 1.41
C GLU A 15 10.86 16.29 2.06
N LEU A 16 10.31 15.09 1.93
CA LEU A 16 10.90 13.86 2.45
C LEU A 16 12.30 13.60 1.86
N VAL A 17 12.42 13.67 0.55
CA VAL A 17 13.72 13.48 -0.14
C VAL A 17 14.75 14.51 0.29
N ARG A 18 14.34 15.76 0.49
CA ARG A 18 15.23 16.83 0.99
C ARG A 18 15.64 16.60 2.45
N SER A 19 14.69 16.22 3.31
CA SER A 19 14.93 15.96 4.74
C SER A 19 15.88 14.78 4.95
N ASN A 20 15.80 13.75 4.12
CA ASN A 20 16.71 12.61 4.20
C ASN A 20 18.19 13.02 3.97
N ALA A 21 18.43 14.06 3.17
CA ALA A 21 19.76 14.64 3.02
C ALA A 21 20.29 15.30 4.32
N SER A 22 19.41 15.69 5.23
CA SER A 22 19.73 16.28 6.54
C SER A 22 19.61 15.31 7.73
N GLY A 23 19.24 14.05 7.50
CA GLY A 23 19.11 13.02 8.55
C GLY A 23 17.78 13.03 9.33
N ASP A 24 16.82 13.86 8.92
CA ASP A 24 15.48 13.96 9.54
C ASP A 24 14.41 13.45 8.57
N VAL A 25 13.94 12.19 8.77
CA VAL A 25 13.03 11.50 7.85
C VAL A 25 11.68 11.26 8.50
N PRO A 26 10.64 12.03 8.18
CA PRO A 26 9.27 11.69 8.55
C PRO A 26 8.79 10.44 7.79
N GLY A 27 8.15 9.50 8.48
CA GLY A 27 7.65 8.26 7.89
C GLY A 27 6.52 8.43 6.85
N MET A 28 6.03 7.34 6.30
CA MET A 28 4.99 7.29 5.25
C MET A 28 3.57 7.67 5.71
N HIS A 29 3.38 8.03 6.99
CA HIS A 29 2.05 8.36 7.53
C HIS A 29 1.31 9.45 6.74
N ARG A 30 2.04 10.51 6.36
CA ARG A 30 1.41 11.61 5.61
C ARG A 30 0.93 11.18 4.22
N ALA A 31 1.68 10.32 3.55
CA ALA A 31 1.27 9.77 2.26
C ALA A 31 0.01 8.89 2.40
N VAL A 32 -0.04 8.05 3.43
CA VAL A 32 -1.20 7.22 3.75
C VAL A 32 -2.41 8.08 4.09
N GLU A 33 -2.25 9.14 4.89
CA GLU A 33 -3.31 10.08 5.23
C GLU A 33 -3.89 10.77 3.98
N LEU A 34 -3.03 11.26 3.09
CA LEU A 34 -3.45 11.89 1.84
C LEU A 34 -4.20 10.91 0.93
N MET A 35 -3.69 9.67 0.80
CA MET A 35 -4.34 8.62 0.02
C MET A 35 -5.68 8.21 0.63
N SER A 36 -5.73 7.99 1.95
CA SER A 36 -6.98 7.56 2.62
C SER A 36 -8.08 8.62 2.47
N LYS A 37 -7.73 9.89 2.62
CA LYS A 37 -8.66 11.01 2.42
C LYS A 37 -9.15 11.09 0.97
N HIS A 38 -8.24 10.95 0.00
CA HIS A 38 -8.57 11.05 -1.42
C HIS A 38 -9.47 9.91 -1.90
N PHE A 39 -9.16 8.67 -1.51
CA PHE A 39 -9.93 7.49 -1.91
C PHE A 39 -11.13 7.21 -1.01
N VAL A 40 -11.33 8.02 0.03
CA VAL A 40 -12.42 7.88 1.01
C VAL A 40 -12.40 6.47 1.63
N VAL A 41 -11.25 6.14 2.22
CA VAL A 41 -11.01 4.89 2.95
C VAL A 41 -10.36 5.19 4.31
N GLN A 42 -10.28 4.21 5.18
CA GLN A 42 -9.56 4.38 6.45
C GLN A 42 -8.04 4.27 6.23
N PRO A 43 -7.21 4.92 7.05
CA PRO A 43 -5.74 4.83 6.92
C PRO A 43 -5.22 3.38 6.91
N HIS A 44 -5.82 2.49 7.70
CA HIS A 44 -5.48 1.08 7.75
C HIS A 44 -5.94 0.25 6.53
N GLU A 45 -6.70 0.85 5.62
CA GLU A 45 -7.08 0.26 4.32
C GLU A 45 -6.10 0.64 3.20
N VAL A 46 -5.07 1.45 3.53
CA VAL A 46 -3.96 1.76 2.62
C VAL A 46 -2.74 0.98 3.07
N ALA A 47 -2.27 0.06 2.25
CA ALA A 47 -1.07 -0.72 2.51
C ALA A 47 0.05 -0.36 1.53
N ILE A 48 1.26 -0.22 2.07
CA ILE A 48 2.49 -0.06 1.28
C ILE A 48 3.41 -1.22 1.66
N LEU A 49 3.78 -2.00 0.67
CA LEU A 49 4.69 -3.12 0.81
C LEU A 49 5.96 -2.83 0.00
N VAL A 50 7.11 -3.23 0.53
CA VAL A 50 8.39 -3.12 -0.17
C VAL A 50 8.95 -4.48 -0.49
N ALA A 51 9.61 -4.58 -1.65
CA ALA A 51 10.39 -5.75 -1.99
C ALA A 51 11.70 -5.73 -1.19
N MET A 52 11.99 -6.83 -0.50
CA MET A 52 13.23 -6.96 0.26
C MET A 52 14.44 -7.01 -0.69
N PRO A 53 15.63 -6.58 -0.23
CA PRO A 53 16.84 -6.51 -1.07
C PRO A 53 17.22 -7.84 -1.74
N ASP A 54 16.89 -8.97 -1.11
CA ASP A 54 17.09 -10.32 -1.65
C ASP A 54 16.02 -10.73 -2.68
N GLU A 55 15.04 -9.87 -2.93
CA GLU A 55 13.93 -10.07 -3.88
C GLU A 55 13.10 -11.35 -3.64
N ARG A 56 13.11 -11.89 -2.43
CA ARG A 56 12.35 -13.10 -2.10
C ARG A 56 11.02 -12.84 -1.40
N PHE A 57 10.88 -11.67 -0.78
CA PHE A 57 9.73 -11.34 0.06
C PHE A 57 9.24 -9.92 -0.16
N LEU A 58 7.95 -9.71 0.08
CA LEU A 58 7.36 -8.40 0.32
C LEU A 58 7.17 -8.23 1.83
N ARG A 59 7.49 -7.04 2.34
CA ARG A 59 7.28 -6.64 3.73
C ARG A 59 6.39 -5.41 3.80
N PHE A 60 5.49 -5.35 4.80
CA PHE A 60 4.70 -4.16 5.05
C PHE A 60 5.58 -3.02 5.60
N VAL A 61 5.41 -1.85 5.02
CA VAL A 61 5.87 -0.56 5.58
C VAL A 61 4.68 0.13 6.24
N MET A 62 3.51 0.07 5.61
CA MET A 62 2.26 0.60 6.13
C MET A 62 1.13 -0.42 5.91
N PRO A 63 0.17 -0.51 6.82
CA PRO A 63 0.14 0.10 8.15
C PRO A 63 1.20 -0.51 9.09
N GLU A 64 1.68 0.28 10.07
CA GLU A 64 2.81 -0.10 10.95
C GLU A 64 2.55 -1.36 11.78
N ASN A 65 1.31 -1.57 12.22
CA ASN A 65 0.95 -2.77 12.98
C ASN A 65 1.09 -4.07 12.17
N LEU A 66 1.28 -3.99 10.85
CA LEU A 66 1.57 -5.14 9.99
C LEU A 66 3.07 -5.38 9.78
N GLN A 67 3.94 -4.47 10.18
CA GLN A 67 5.39 -4.62 10.00
C GLN A 67 5.94 -5.87 10.70
N GLY A 68 5.37 -6.24 11.86
CA GLY A 68 5.76 -7.42 12.63
C GLY A 68 5.02 -8.72 12.26
N VAL A 69 4.06 -8.69 11.34
CA VAL A 69 3.18 -9.85 11.06
C VAL A 69 3.81 -10.88 10.13
N GLY A 70 4.88 -10.52 9.44
CA GLY A 70 5.61 -11.43 8.57
C GLY A 70 5.86 -10.89 7.18
N GLN A 71 6.43 -11.75 6.36
CA GLN A 71 6.83 -11.46 4.99
C GLN A 71 5.99 -12.30 4.03
N ILE A 72 5.62 -11.73 2.89
CA ILE A 72 4.89 -12.45 1.85
C ILE A 72 5.92 -12.97 0.84
N PRO A 73 6.12 -14.30 0.74
CA PRO A 73 7.04 -14.86 -0.25
C PRO A 73 6.61 -14.51 -1.68
N LEU A 74 7.54 -14.07 -2.52
CA LEU A 74 7.27 -13.78 -3.93
C LEU A 74 6.91 -15.03 -4.74
N THR A 75 7.08 -16.22 -4.16
CA THR A 75 6.59 -17.50 -4.70
C THR A 75 5.10 -17.75 -4.41
N SER A 76 4.46 -16.92 -3.58
CA SER A 76 3.05 -17.08 -3.24
C SER A 76 2.15 -16.94 -4.47
N ALA A 77 1.42 -18.01 -4.81
CA ALA A 77 0.52 -18.03 -5.97
C ALA A 77 -0.77 -17.23 -5.74
N ASN A 78 -1.23 -17.12 -4.48
CA ASN A 78 -2.53 -16.59 -4.12
C ASN A 78 -2.50 -15.16 -3.57
N SER A 79 -1.36 -14.49 -3.62
CA SER A 79 -1.23 -13.10 -3.17
C SER A 79 -1.40 -12.11 -4.31
N LEU A 80 -2.36 -11.20 -4.20
CA LEU A 80 -2.55 -10.11 -5.15
C LEU A 80 -1.32 -9.20 -5.22
N ALA A 81 -0.70 -8.89 -4.07
CA ALA A 81 0.50 -8.07 -4.02
C ALA A 81 1.66 -8.72 -4.83
N VAL A 82 1.85 -10.04 -4.66
CA VAL A 82 2.87 -10.79 -5.41
C VAL A 82 2.54 -10.81 -6.90
N ARG A 83 1.28 -11.00 -7.27
CA ARG A 83 0.84 -10.94 -8.67
C ARG A 83 1.11 -9.57 -9.28
N THR A 84 0.83 -8.49 -8.56
CA THR A 84 1.11 -7.12 -8.97
C THR A 84 2.60 -6.88 -9.24
N VAL A 85 3.48 -7.41 -8.38
CA VAL A 85 4.95 -7.35 -8.58
C VAL A 85 5.36 -8.10 -9.84
N ARG A 86 4.90 -9.34 -9.98
CA ARG A 86 5.29 -10.23 -11.07
C ARG A 86 4.81 -9.72 -12.43
N GLU A 87 3.56 -9.25 -12.50
CA GLU A 87 2.95 -8.80 -13.74
C GLU A 87 3.24 -7.33 -14.05
N LYS A 88 3.77 -6.58 -13.07
CA LYS A 88 4.15 -5.16 -13.19
C LYS A 88 3.01 -4.26 -13.71
N ARG A 89 1.79 -4.61 -13.39
CA ARG A 89 0.58 -3.88 -13.83
C ARG A 89 -0.38 -3.56 -12.69
N PRO A 90 -1.10 -2.42 -12.80
CA PRO A 90 -2.19 -2.10 -11.89
C PRO A 90 -3.35 -3.07 -12.05
N GLU A 91 -4.03 -3.37 -10.94
CA GLU A 91 -5.20 -4.22 -10.92
C GLU A 91 -6.27 -3.65 -9.97
N MET A 92 -7.54 -3.80 -10.35
CA MET A 92 -8.70 -3.38 -9.55
C MET A 92 -9.72 -4.51 -9.51
N ILE A 93 -10.14 -4.89 -8.31
CA ILE A 93 -11.09 -5.98 -8.09
C ILE A 93 -12.18 -5.50 -7.12
N ASN A 94 -13.41 -5.39 -7.60
CA ASN A 94 -14.56 -4.94 -6.80
C ASN A 94 -15.36 -6.07 -6.14
N HIS A 95 -14.94 -7.32 -6.31
CA HIS A 95 -15.52 -8.53 -5.70
C HIS A 95 -14.40 -9.41 -5.14
N PHE A 96 -13.47 -8.79 -4.42
CA PHE A 96 -12.25 -9.45 -3.95
C PHE A 96 -12.50 -10.60 -2.97
N SER A 97 -13.53 -10.49 -2.13
CA SER A 97 -13.91 -11.57 -1.20
C SER A 97 -14.31 -12.88 -1.89
N ALA A 98 -14.70 -12.83 -3.18
CA ALA A 98 -15.01 -14.02 -3.97
C ALA A 98 -13.79 -14.62 -4.70
N VAL A 99 -12.62 -13.97 -4.63
CA VAL A 99 -11.40 -14.43 -5.29
C VAL A 99 -10.51 -15.15 -4.28
N PRO A 100 -10.01 -16.38 -4.58
CA PRO A 100 -9.05 -17.05 -3.72
C PRO A 100 -7.77 -16.18 -3.55
N HIS A 101 -7.43 -15.84 -2.32
CA HIS A 101 -6.27 -15.01 -2.00
C HIS A 101 -5.68 -15.39 -0.63
N MET A 102 -4.43 -15.03 -0.40
CA MET A 102 -3.85 -15.13 0.93
C MET A 102 -4.44 -14.05 1.84
N SER A 103 -4.99 -14.47 2.98
CA SER A 103 -5.59 -13.59 3.98
C SER A 103 -4.57 -12.92 4.92
N VAL A 104 -3.29 -12.77 4.51
CA VAL A 104 -2.27 -12.14 5.37
C VAL A 104 -2.67 -10.70 5.74
N PHE A 105 -3.24 -9.97 4.79
CA PHE A 105 -3.73 -8.62 5.03
C PHE A 105 -5.06 -8.57 5.80
N GLU A 106 -5.86 -9.63 5.73
CA GLU A 106 -7.15 -9.77 6.45
C GLU A 106 -6.97 -10.34 7.86
N ALA A 107 -5.94 -11.17 8.05
CA ALA A 107 -5.75 -11.94 9.29
C ALA A 107 -5.25 -11.10 10.47
N VAL A 108 -4.87 -9.84 10.26
CA VAL A 108 -4.39 -8.99 11.35
C VAL A 108 -5.56 -8.22 11.95
N PRO A 109 -5.96 -8.52 13.19
CA PRO A 109 -6.93 -7.72 13.89
C PRO A 109 -6.35 -6.33 14.17
N ILE A 110 -6.99 -5.32 13.59
CA ILE A 110 -6.59 -3.91 13.72
C ILE A 110 -6.96 -3.34 15.08
N SER A 111 -7.82 -4.02 15.83
CA SER A 111 -8.15 -3.80 17.23
C SER A 111 -8.84 -5.03 17.80
N GLU A 112 -8.77 -5.24 19.12
CA GLU A 112 -9.40 -6.35 19.82
C GLU A 112 -10.92 -6.45 19.58
N ASP A 113 -11.58 -5.35 19.20
CA ASP A 113 -13.02 -5.25 18.97
C ASP A 113 -13.49 -5.50 17.54
N LYS A 114 -12.60 -5.60 16.54
CA LYS A 114 -12.96 -5.85 15.14
C LYS A 114 -12.26 -7.11 14.63
N ARG A 115 -12.84 -8.26 14.91
CA ARG A 115 -12.55 -9.51 14.20
C ARG A 115 -12.59 -9.22 12.71
N GLY A 116 -11.48 -9.50 12.03
CA GLY A 116 -11.14 -9.08 10.69
C GLY A 116 -12.32 -8.96 9.72
N VAL A 117 -12.71 -7.74 9.46
CA VAL A 117 -13.70 -7.45 8.43
C VAL A 117 -13.04 -7.69 7.09
N ALA A 118 -13.63 -8.55 6.26
CA ALA A 118 -13.05 -8.99 5.00
C ALA A 118 -12.84 -7.83 4.01
N ILE A 119 -11.76 -7.88 3.26
CA ILE A 119 -11.57 -7.01 2.10
C ILE A 119 -12.60 -7.40 1.03
N GLN A 120 -13.47 -6.47 0.68
CA GLN A 120 -14.47 -6.65 -0.36
C GLN A 120 -14.01 -6.12 -1.71
N LYS A 121 -13.24 -5.02 -1.69
CA LYS A 121 -12.79 -4.32 -2.90
C LYS A 121 -11.35 -3.88 -2.71
N ILE A 122 -10.55 -3.93 -3.78
CA ILE A 122 -9.14 -3.59 -3.69
C ILE A 122 -8.60 -3.06 -5.03
N MET A 123 -7.73 -2.07 -4.94
CA MET A 123 -6.82 -1.66 -6.00
C MET A 123 -5.40 -2.03 -5.59
N SER A 124 -4.59 -2.51 -6.51
CA SER A 124 -3.19 -2.87 -6.29
C SER A 124 -2.35 -2.35 -7.44
N VAL A 125 -1.31 -1.58 -7.11
CA VAL A 125 -0.43 -0.97 -8.11
C VAL A 125 1.04 -1.19 -7.77
N PRO A 126 1.90 -1.49 -8.74
CA PRO A 126 3.33 -1.62 -8.49
C PRO A 126 3.96 -0.23 -8.28
N ILE A 127 4.93 -0.17 -7.38
CA ILE A 127 5.81 0.98 -7.22
C ILE A 127 7.06 0.72 -8.03
N LEU A 128 7.30 1.55 -9.04
CA LEU A 128 8.41 1.40 -9.97
C LEU A 128 9.44 2.50 -9.75
N LEU A 129 10.69 2.11 -9.55
CA LEU A 129 11.84 3.01 -9.55
C LEU A 129 12.84 2.51 -10.60
N GLU A 130 13.20 3.36 -11.56
CA GLU A 130 14.11 3.00 -12.66
C GLU A 130 13.69 1.70 -13.39
N LYS A 131 12.39 1.53 -13.64
CA LYS A 131 11.77 0.35 -14.27
C LYS A 131 11.79 -0.95 -13.44
N LYS A 132 12.39 -0.92 -12.25
CA LYS A 132 12.35 -2.03 -11.29
C LYS A 132 11.16 -1.86 -10.35
N VAL A 133 10.43 -2.96 -10.08
CA VAL A 133 9.41 -2.94 -9.03
C VAL A 133 10.11 -3.02 -7.68
N ILE A 134 9.91 -1.97 -6.86
CA ILE A 134 10.48 -1.86 -5.51
C ILE A 134 9.42 -2.07 -4.42
N GLY A 135 8.16 -2.16 -4.80
CA GLY A 135 7.08 -2.37 -3.86
C GLY A 135 5.70 -2.37 -4.52
N VAL A 136 4.68 -2.34 -3.69
CA VAL A 136 3.26 -2.32 -4.08
C VAL A 136 2.49 -1.39 -3.16
N ILE A 137 1.55 -0.62 -3.72
CA ILE A 137 0.51 0.05 -2.94
C ILE A 137 -0.80 -0.70 -3.15
N GLN A 138 -1.51 -0.96 -2.06
CA GLN A 138 -2.87 -1.47 -2.08
C GLN A 138 -3.80 -0.53 -1.35
N VAL A 139 -4.94 -0.22 -1.95
CA VAL A 139 -6.04 0.52 -1.32
C VAL A 139 -7.25 -0.39 -1.34
N SER A 140 -7.78 -0.68 -0.17
CA SER A 140 -8.89 -1.61 0.01
C SER A 140 -10.12 -0.94 0.62
N ARG A 141 -11.26 -1.60 0.49
CA ARG A 141 -12.50 -1.30 1.22
C ARG A 141 -12.94 -2.56 1.92
N LYS A 142 -13.03 -2.49 3.24
CA LYS A 142 -13.44 -3.59 4.11
C LYS A 142 -14.88 -3.44 4.53
N GLY A 143 -15.59 -4.56 4.64
CA GLY A 143 -16.96 -4.59 5.09
C GLY A 143 -17.42 -6.02 5.37
N ALA A 144 -18.47 -6.17 6.19
CA ALA A 144 -19.10 -7.47 6.40
C ALA A 144 -19.72 -7.99 5.10
N THR A 145 -20.23 -7.08 4.27
CA THR A 145 -20.75 -7.35 2.93
C THR A 145 -20.14 -6.38 1.91
N PRO A 146 -20.25 -6.64 0.60
CA PRO A 146 -19.82 -5.70 -0.43
C PRO A 146 -20.49 -4.33 -0.34
N SER A 147 -21.74 -4.26 0.12
CA SER A 147 -22.48 -3.00 0.33
C SER A 147 -21.92 -2.22 1.50
N ASP A 148 -21.56 -2.87 2.60
CA ASP A 148 -21.00 -2.23 3.78
C ASP A 148 -19.61 -1.63 3.52
N ALA A 149 -18.89 -2.19 2.55
CA ALA A 149 -17.58 -1.69 2.12
C ALA A 149 -17.64 -0.38 1.31
N GLY A 150 -18.85 0.09 1.00
CA GLY A 150 -19.05 1.31 0.21
C GLY A 150 -19.00 1.09 -1.32
N PRO A 151 -18.91 2.16 -2.12
CA PRO A 151 -19.00 2.08 -3.58
C PRO A 151 -17.85 1.33 -4.21
N ASP A 152 -18.04 0.85 -5.43
CA ASP A 152 -16.97 0.24 -6.23
C ASP A 152 -15.88 1.27 -6.56
N PHE A 153 -14.65 0.80 -6.65
CA PHE A 153 -13.57 1.57 -7.25
C PHE A 153 -13.82 1.72 -8.75
N VAL A 154 -13.41 2.85 -9.30
CA VAL A 154 -13.57 3.16 -10.72
C VAL A 154 -12.19 3.30 -11.41
N PRO A 155 -12.11 3.09 -12.73
CA PRO A 155 -10.83 3.14 -13.47
C PRO A 155 -10.05 4.43 -13.27
N GLN A 156 -10.72 5.55 -13.05
CA GLN A 156 -10.08 6.83 -12.75
C GLN A 156 -9.28 6.77 -11.44
N GLN A 157 -9.84 6.17 -10.39
CA GLN A 157 -9.15 6.01 -9.10
C GLN A 157 -7.91 5.11 -9.23
N LEU A 158 -7.98 4.05 -10.06
CA LEU A 158 -6.81 3.20 -10.32
C LEU A 158 -5.67 3.98 -11.01
N ARG A 159 -6.00 4.85 -11.96
CA ARG A 159 -5.01 5.73 -12.62
C ARG A 159 -4.41 6.73 -11.62
N GLU A 160 -5.21 7.28 -10.73
CA GLU A 160 -4.77 8.21 -9.68
C GLU A 160 -3.85 7.50 -8.67
N LEU A 161 -4.19 6.27 -8.29
CA LEU A 161 -3.34 5.45 -7.42
C LEU A 161 -2.00 5.11 -8.10
N LYS A 162 -2.01 4.82 -9.41
CA LYS A 162 -0.77 4.63 -10.16
C LYS A 162 0.09 5.91 -10.14
N THR A 163 -0.50 7.07 -10.36
CA THR A 163 0.22 8.36 -10.28
C THR A 163 0.77 8.60 -8.89
N ALA A 164 0.03 8.23 -7.85
CA ALA A 164 0.51 8.29 -6.47
C ALA A 164 1.72 7.36 -6.25
N ALA A 165 1.67 6.12 -6.75
CA ALA A 165 2.77 5.17 -6.67
C ALA A 165 4.06 5.71 -7.35
N ASP A 166 3.92 6.28 -8.55
CA ASP A 166 5.04 6.90 -9.27
C ASP A 166 5.61 8.11 -8.47
N THR A 167 4.74 8.86 -7.80
CA THR A 167 5.14 10.03 -7.00
C THR A 167 5.92 9.65 -5.74
N ILE A 168 5.52 8.59 -5.04
CA ILE A 168 6.18 8.18 -3.79
C ILE A 168 7.37 7.23 -4.01
N ALA A 169 7.57 6.73 -5.23
CA ALA A 169 8.62 5.75 -5.53
C ALA A 169 10.01 6.14 -5.00
N PRO A 170 10.49 7.40 -5.13
CA PRO A 170 11.79 7.80 -4.58
C PRO A 170 11.85 7.79 -3.05
N CYS A 171 10.70 7.87 -2.38
CA CYS A 171 10.61 7.91 -0.92
C CYS A 171 10.65 6.52 -0.28
N VAL A 172 10.19 5.50 -1.00
CA VAL A 172 10.03 4.14 -0.48
C VAL A 172 11.33 3.54 0.06
N PRO A 173 12.48 3.62 -0.65
CA PRO A 173 13.75 3.10 -0.12
C PRO A 173 14.23 3.84 1.13
N LEU A 174 13.86 5.11 1.31
CA LEU A 174 14.24 5.92 2.45
C LEU A 174 13.49 5.45 3.71
N CYS A 175 12.18 5.27 3.60
CA CYS A 175 11.33 4.82 4.70
C CYS A 175 11.53 3.33 5.04
N ALA A 176 11.91 2.49 4.06
CA ALA A 176 12.19 1.08 4.30
C ALA A 176 13.40 0.85 5.21
N LYS A 177 14.44 1.72 5.12
CA LYS A 177 15.62 1.66 5.98
C LYS A 177 15.33 1.98 7.45
N GLU A 178 14.39 2.90 7.72
CA GLU A 178 14.00 3.25 9.10
C GLU A 178 13.36 2.05 9.83
N SER A 179 12.53 1.28 9.14
CA SER A 179 11.89 0.11 9.74
C SER A 179 12.88 -1.02 10.09
N GLU A 180 14.08 -1.05 9.51
CA GLU A 180 15.14 -1.99 9.87
C GLU A 180 15.86 -1.60 11.16
N LEU A 181 15.97 -0.29 11.45
CA LEU A 181 16.64 0.22 12.65
C LEU A 181 15.83 0.01 13.94
N HIS A 182 14.50 -0.12 13.83
CA HIS A 182 13.61 -0.31 14.99
C HIS A 182 13.29 -1.78 15.28
N SER A 183 13.82 -2.72 14.49
CA SER A 183 13.60 -4.17 14.64
C SER A 183 14.76 -4.91 15.28
N SER A 184 15.72 -4.17 15.89
CA SER A 184 16.93 -4.74 16.54
C SER A 184 16.81 -4.67 18.06
#